data_7fc4571b9411be751589198d27c0d1c1
#
_entry.id   7fc4571b9411be751589198d27c0d1c1
#
_cell.length_a   1.000
_cell.length_b   1.000
_cell.length_c   1.000
_cell.angle_alpha   90.00
_cell.angle_beta   90.00
_cell.angle_gamma   90.00
#
_symmetry.space_group_name_H-M   'P 1'
#
loop_
_entity.id
_entity.type
_entity.pdbx_description
1 polymer ?
#
loop_
_entity_poly.entity_id
_entity_poly.type
_entity_poly.pdbx_seq_one_letter_code
_entity_poly.pdbx_strand_id
1 'polypeptide(L)'
;MNLGEFPFKAAATPPVISVIVPFYNERQVLPLCLDRLEKVLQAQGERFEVVFVDDGSDDGGDQYLIAEGRTRPWLQLVRLSRNFGKEAALTAGLDYAVGRAVVLLDADLQDPPECIPEMLARWREGADVVLMQRRD
;
A
#
# COMPACT_ATOMS: atom_id res chain seq x y z
N MET A 1 4.96 14.03 9.39
CA MET A 1 4.35 13.23 8.32
C MET A 1 3.30 14.07 7.61
N ASN A 2 3.39 14.15 6.32
CA ASN A 2 2.51 15.02 5.57
C ASN A 2 1.44 14.18 4.84
N LEU A 3 0.18 14.42 5.18
CA LEU A 3 -0.96 13.74 4.57
C LEU A 3 -1.72 14.64 3.59
N GLY A 4 -1.18 15.84 3.31
CA GLY A 4 -1.88 16.83 2.52
C GLY A 4 -1.82 16.66 1.02
N GLU A 5 -1.09 15.67 0.53
CA GLU A 5 -0.94 15.48 -0.91
C GLU A 5 -2.24 15.02 -1.58
N PHE A 6 -3.06 14.32 -0.81
CA PHE A 6 -4.35 13.85 -1.26
C PHE A 6 -5.42 14.51 -0.41
N PRO A 7 -6.49 14.98 -1.01
CA PRO A 7 -7.47 15.79 -0.29
C PRO A 7 -8.07 15.08 0.92
N PHE A 8 -8.33 13.80 0.82
CA PHE A 8 -8.87 13.06 1.95
C PHE A 8 -9.19 11.65 1.52
N LYS A 9 -9.38 10.78 2.50
CA LYS A 9 -9.99 9.49 2.26
C LYS A 9 -11.47 9.70 2.02
N ALA A 10 -11.99 9.06 1.02
CA ALA A 10 -13.40 9.17 0.70
C ALA A 10 -14.24 8.87 1.93
N ALA A 11 -15.06 9.83 2.33
CA ALA A 11 -15.79 9.73 3.57
C ALA A 11 -16.97 8.77 3.50
N ALA A 12 -17.53 8.59 2.31
CA ALA A 12 -18.80 7.89 2.19
C ALA A 12 -18.73 6.42 2.58
N THR A 13 -17.65 5.73 2.21
CA THR A 13 -17.57 4.29 2.43
C THR A 13 -16.11 3.90 2.66
N PRO A 14 -15.77 3.47 3.87
CA PRO A 14 -14.39 3.10 4.16
C PRO A 14 -14.00 1.84 3.39
N PRO A 15 -12.72 1.68 3.08
CA PRO A 15 -12.23 0.45 2.44
C PRO A 15 -12.34 -0.74 3.38
N VAL A 16 -12.47 -1.92 2.78
CA VAL A 16 -12.41 -3.19 3.49
C VAL A 16 -10.97 -3.67 3.60
N ILE A 17 -10.19 -3.42 2.56
CA ILE A 17 -8.82 -3.90 2.43
C ILE A 17 -7.87 -2.72 2.38
N SER A 18 -6.83 -2.76 3.22
CA SER A 18 -5.72 -1.79 3.14
C SER A 18 -4.44 -2.55 2.84
N VAL A 19 -3.74 -2.14 1.78
CA VAL A 19 -2.42 -2.69 1.47
C VAL A 19 -1.40 -1.61 1.78
N ILE A 20 -0.44 -1.92 2.64
CA ILE A 20 0.61 -0.97 3.02
C ILE A 20 1.88 -1.36 2.28
N VAL A 21 2.42 -0.41 1.53
CA VAL A 21 3.60 -0.61 0.68
C VAL A 21 4.65 0.42 1.03
N PRO A 22 5.56 0.09 1.95
CA PRO A 22 6.69 0.99 2.21
C PRO A 22 7.69 0.90 1.07
N PHE A 23 8.33 2.01 0.76
CA PHE A 23 9.35 2.03 -0.29
C PHE A 23 10.41 3.07 0.00
N TYR A 24 11.60 2.83 -0.53
CA TYR A 24 12.70 3.77 -0.48
C TYR A 24 13.50 3.64 -1.77
N ASN A 25 13.52 4.72 -2.58
CA ASN A 25 14.22 4.76 -3.86
C ASN A 25 13.87 3.59 -4.78
N GLU A 26 12.56 3.38 -4.97
CA GLU A 26 12.03 2.30 -5.80
C GLU A 26 11.29 2.85 -7.03
N ARG A 27 11.69 4.05 -7.52
CA ARG A 27 10.98 4.71 -8.63
C ARG A 27 10.83 3.82 -9.85
N GLN A 28 11.86 3.02 -10.15
CA GLN A 28 11.83 2.18 -11.34
C GLN A 28 10.81 1.05 -11.25
N VAL A 29 10.59 0.51 -10.07
CA VAL A 29 9.70 -0.64 -9.90
C VAL A 29 8.26 -0.22 -9.55
N LEU A 30 8.07 1.01 -9.08
CA LEU A 30 6.75 1.47 -8.67
C LEU A 30 5.67 1.32 -9.75
N PRO A 31 5.93 1.65 -11.03
CA PRO A 31 4.89 1.47 -12.04
C PRO A 31 4.41 0.03 -12.16
N LEU A 32 5.32 -0.93 -12.12
CA LEU A 32 4.95 -2.34 -12.19
C LEU A 32 4.21 -2.78 -10.94
N CYS A 33 4.68 -2.36 -9.77
CA CYS A 33 4.03 -2.64 -8.50
C CYS A 33 2.60 -2.13 -8.49
N LEU A 34 2.41 -0.86 -8.89
CA LEU A 34 1.10 -0.24 -8.93
C LEU A 34 0.14 -0.97 -9.87
N ASP A 35 0.61 -1.28 -11.08
CA ASP A 35 -0.21 -1.96 -12.07
C ASP A 35 -0.67 -3.33 -11.58
N ARG A 36 0.23 -4.10 -11.01
CA ARG A 36 -0.09 -5.44 -10.52
C ARG A 36 -1.04 -5.38 -9.32
N LEU A 37 -0.80 -4.45 -8.40
CA LEU A 37 -1.70 -4.25 -7.26
C LEU A 37 -3.10 -3.88 -7.71
N GLU A 38 -3.22 -2.95 -8.64
CA GLU A 38 -4.51 -2.51 -9.14
C GLU A 38 -5.30 -3.68 -9.71
N LYS A 39 -4.67 -4.50 -10.55
CA LYS A 39 -5.34 -5.64 -11.15
C LYS A 39 -5.81 -6.65 -10.13
N VAL A 40 -4.95 -6.98 -9.18
CA VAL A 40 -5.27 -7.96 -8.15
C VAL A 40 -6.40 -7.47 -7.25
N LEU A 41 -6.33 -6.21 -6.82
CA LEU A 41 -7.30 -5.68 -5.88
C LEU A 41 -8.66 -5.43 -6.53
N GLN A 42 -8.67 -4.97 -7.77
CA GLN A 42 -9.93 -4.80 -8.49
C GLN A 42 -10.66 -6.14 -8.68
N ALA A 43 -9.92 -7.21 -8.87
CA ALA A 43 -10.51 -8.54 -9.03
C ALA A 43 -11.16 -9.06 -7.76
N GLN A 44 -10.86 -8.49 -6.59
CA GLN A 44 -11.47 -8.92 -5.33
C GLN A 44 -12.89 -8.45 -5.17
N GLY A 45 -13.31 -7.41 -5.88
CA GLY A 45 -14.68 -6.93 -5.83
C GLY A 45 -15.04 -6.17 -4.55
N GLU A 46 -14.07 -5.82 -3.73
CA GLU A 46 -14.30 -5.07 -2.49
C GLU A 46 -13.54 -3.75 -2.53
N ARG A 47 -14.03 -2.78 -1.78
CA ARG A 47 -13.35 -1.50 -1.69
C ARG A 47 -12.00 -1.67 -1.03
N PHE A 48 -11.01 -0.99 -1.58
CA PHE A 48 -9.64 -1.09 -1.09
C PHE A 48 -8.95 0.26 -1.12
N GLU A 49 -7.90 0.34 -0.35
CA GLU A 49 -6.91 1.43 -0.45
C GLU A 49 -5.53 0.83 -0.51
N VAL A 50 -4.62 1.52 -1.17
CA VAL A 50 -3.20 1.18 -1.14
C VAL A 50 -2.48 2.37 -0.52
N VAL A 51 -1.82 2.14 0.61
CA VAL A 51 -1.09 3.16 1.33
C VAL A 51 0.39 2.99 1.04
N PHE A 52 0.90 3.78 0.12
CA PHE A 52 2.33 3.83 -0.15
C PHE A 52 2.99 4.72 0.89
N VAL A 53 4.04 4.23 1.51
CA VAL A 53 4.78 5.00 2.50
C VAL A 53 6.18 5.26 1.96
N ASP A 54 6.44 6.51 1.65
CA ASP A 54 7.75 6.93 1.15
C ASP A 54 8.68 7.19 2.33
N ASP A 55 9.68 6.36 2.46
CA ASP A 55 10.66 6.44 3.55
C ASP A 55 11.80 7.40 3.18
N GLY A 56 11.45 8.57 2.66
CA GLY A 56 12.43 9.62 2.39
C GLY A 56 13.18 9.48 1.08
N SER A 57 12.53 8.94 0.04
CA SER A 57 13.17 8.77 -1.27
C SER A 57 13.59 10.09 -1.89
N ASP A 58 14.64 10.05 -2.70
CA ASP A 58 15.11 11.20 -3.48
C ASP A 58 15.16 10.91 -4.99
N ASP A 59 14.48 9.86 -5.44
CA ASP A 59 14.49 9.44 -6.85
C ASP A 59 13.22 9.80 -7.62
N GLY A 60 12.32 10.57 -7.02
CA GLY A 60 11.08 10.98 -7.69
C GLY A 60 9.93 9.99 -7.55
N GLY A 61 10.06 8.96 -6.73
CA GLY A 61 8.98 8.00 -6.53
C GLY A 61 7.72 8.63 -5.96
N ASP A 62 7.88 9.57 -5.04
CA ASP A 62 6.76 10.29 -4.46
C ASP A 62 5.98 11.09 -5.52
N GLN A 63 6.68 11.79 -6.38
CA GLN A 63 6.04 12.58 -7.43
C GLN A 63 5.33 11.71 -8.45
N TYR A 64 5.91 10.55 -8.76
CA TYR A 64 5.24 9.59 -9.61
C TYR A 64 3.89 9.17 -9.00
N LEU A 65 3.88 8.83 -7.72
CA LEU A 65 2.65 8.39 -7.06
C LEU A 65 1.63 9.51 -6.90
N ILE A 66 2.08 10.74 -6.67
CA ILE A 66 1.17 11.89 -6.62
C ILE A 66 0.44 12.02 -7.96
N ALA A 67 1.17 11.92 -9.06
CA ALA A 67 0.57 12.01 -10.38
C ALA A 67 -0.43 10.88 -10.65
N GLU A 68 -0.06 9.65 -10.30
CA GLU A 68 -0.92 8.48 -10.49
C GLU A 68 -2.14 8.52 -9.60
N GLY A 69 -2.04 9.12 -8.42
CA GLY A 69 -3.16 9.25 -7.50
C GLY A 69 -4.27 10.15 -7.98
N ARG A 70 -4.01 10.99 -8.97
CA ARG A 70 -5.04 11.88 -9.51
C ARG A 70 -6.18 11.12 -10.17
N THR A 71 -5.92 9.94 -10.70
CA THR A 71 -6.93 9.11 -11.34
C THR A 71 -7.26 7.85 -10.54
N ARG A 72 -6.67 7.71 -9.35
CA ARG A 72 -6.86 6.53 -8.50
C ARG A 72 -7.21 6.95 -7.08
N PRO A 73 -8.50 7.13 -6.78
CA PRO A 73 -8.89 7.64 -5.45
C PRO A 73 -8.52 6.70 -4.30
N TRP A 74 -8.26 5.44 -4.59
CA TRP A 74 -7.83 4.46 -3.60
C TRP A 74 -6.33 4.52 -3.28
N LEU A 75 -5.56 5.28 -4.06
CA LEU A 75 -4.12 5.41 -3.83
C LEU A 75 -3.87 6.50 -2.80
N GLN A 76 -3.17 6.16 -1.73
CA GLN A 76 -2.80 7.07 -0.66
C GLN A 76 -1.27 7.12 -0.56
N LEU A 77 -0.75 8.28 -0.26
CA LEU A 77 0.70 8.47 -0.09
C LEU A 77 0.97 9.12 1.25
N VAL A 78 1.82 8.46 2.03
CA VAL A 78 2.36 8.99 3.28
C VAL A 78 3.85 9.22 3.04
N ARG A 79 4.33 10.43 3.27
CA ARG A 79 5.74 10.76 3.08
C ARG A 79 6.40 11.05 4.42
N LEU A 80 7.47 10.33 4.70
CA LEU A 80 8.30 10.63 5.85
C LEU A 80 9.30 11.71 5.46
N SER A 81 9.68 12.54 6.43
CA SER A 81 10.55 13.70 6.15
C SER A 81 11.98 13.28 5.78
N ARG A 82 12.37 12.07 6.12
CA ARG A 82 13.68 11.52 5.78
C ARG A 82 13.61 10.00 5.91
N ASN A 83 14.70 9.33 5.60
CA ASN A 83 14.77 7.88 5.78
C ASN A 83 14.84 7.56 7.27
N PHE A 84 13.81 6.92 7.78
CA PHE A 84 13.72 6.47 9.17
C PHE A 84 13.84 4.96 9.30
N GLY A 85 13.76 4.23 8.19
CA GLY A 85 13.82 2.78 8.19
C GLY A 85 12.47 2.14 7.94
N LYS A 86 12.52 0.87 7.54
CA LYS A 86 11.32 0.14 7.13
C LYS A 86 10.30 0.01 8.25
N GLU A 87 10.75 -0.21 9.49
CA GLU A 87 9.82 -0.36 10.61
C GLU A 87 9.03 0.91 10.87
N ALA A 88 9.70 2.08 10.78
CA ALA A 88 9.02 3.35 10.95
C ALA A 88 8.01 3.57 9.82
N ALA A 89 8.37 3.20 8.59
CA ALA A 89 7.46 3.32 7.45
C ALA A 89 6.25 2.41 7.61
N LEU A 90 6.43 1.19 8.06
CA LEU A 90 5.31 0.28 8.31
C LEU A 90 4.40 0.82 9.41
N THR A 91 4.97 1.35 10.49
CA THR A 91 4.18 1.92 11.58
C THR A 91 3.34 3.10 11.07
N ALA A 92 3.94 3.98 10.26
CA ALA A 92 3.21 5.11 9.70
C ALA A 92 2.06 4.63 8.81
N GLY A 93 2.29 3.62 8.00
CA GLY A 93 1.25 3.04 7.17
C GLY A 93 0.12 2.41 7.97
N LEU A 94 0.46 1.69 9.03
CA LEU A 94 -0.55 1.09 9.90
C LEU A 94 -1.40 2.15 10.60
N ASP A 95 -0.78 3.24 11.03
CA ASP A 95 -1.51 4.34 11.66
C ASP A 95 -2.50 5.01 10.69
N TYR A 96 -2.16 5.01 9.41
CA TYR A 96 -2.99 5.63 8.39
C TYR A 96 -4.11 4.72 7.89
N ALA A 97 -3.86 3.42 7.83
CA ALA A 97 -4.77 2.46 7.20
C ALA A 97 -6.08 2.35 7.99
N VAL A 98 -7.18 2.22 7.27
CA VAL A 98 -8.51 2.13 7.91
C VAL A 98 -9.27 0.87 7.49
N GLY A 99 -8.70 0.02 6.65
CA GLY A 99 -9.35 -1.22 6.23
C GLY A 99 -9.47 -2.22 7.36
N ARG A 100 -10.41 -3.14 7.21
CA ARG A 100 -10.61 -4.21 8.19
C ARG A 100 -9.55 -5.29 8.03
N ALA A 101 -9.12 -5.54 6.81
CA ALA A 101 -7.99 -6.43 6.51
C ALA A 101 -6.80 -5.57 6.10
N VAL A 102 -5.64 -5.83 6.67
CA VAL A 102 -4.41 -5.08 6.36
C VAL A 102 -3.36 -6.03 5.83
N VAL A 103 -2.84 -5.73 4.66
CA VAL A 103 -1.80 -6.51 4.00
C VAL A 103 -0.53 -5.68 3.92
N LEU A 104 0.58 -6.25 4.33
CA LEU A 104 1.91 -5.61 4.23
C LEU A 104 2.64 -6.20 3.04
N LEU A 105 3.14 -5.34 2.15
CA LEU A 105 3.78 -5.76 0.91
C LEU A 105 4.98 -4.89 0.61
N ASP A 106 6.10 -5.48 0.21
CA ASP A 106 7.27 -4.72 -0.21
C ASP A 106 7.14 -4.27 -1.67
N ALA A 107 7.58 -3.05 -1.95
CA ALA A 107 7.49 -2.49 -3.30
C ALA A 107 8.42 -3.17 -4.30
N ASP A 108 9.44 -3.86 -3.82
CA ASP A 108 10.44 -4.49 -4.68
C ASP A 108 9.93 -5.78 -5.37
N LEU A 109 8.68 -6.15 -5.11
CA LEU A 109 8.02 -7.30 -5.74
C LEU A 109 8.62 -8.66 -5.37
N GLN A 110 9.43 -8.73 -4.32
CA GLN A 110 9.85 -10.02 -3.80
C GLN A 110 8.64 -10.82 -3.30
N ASP A 111 7.67 -10.12 -2.74
CA ASP A 111 6.39 -10.71 -2.38
C ASP A 111 5.39 -10.28 -3.45
N PRO A 112 4.99 -11.19 -4.35
CA PRO A 112 4.15 -10.78 -5.48
C PRO A 112 2.75 -10.39 -5.03
N PRO A 113 2.20 -9.31 -5.59
CA PRO A 113 0.82 -8.90 -5.28
C PRO A 113 -0.20 -10.02 -5.52
N GLU A 114 0.10 -10.95 -6.42
CA GLU A 114 -0.79 -12.05 -6.74
C GLU A 114 -1.00 -13.04 -5.58
N CYS A 115 -0.23 -12.90 -4.50
CA CYS A 115 -0.46 -13.66 -3.27
C CYS A 115 -1.58 -13.09 -2.40
N ILE A 116 -1.99 -11.85 -2.66
CA ILE A 116 -3.01 -11.17 -1.84
C ILE A 116 -4.34 -11.94 -1.81
N PRO A 117 -4.85 -12.47 -2.92
CA PRO A 117 -6.12 -13.21 -2.86
C PRO A 117 -6.11 -14.38 -1.88
N GLU A 118 -4.99 -15.12 -1.81
CA GLU A 118 -4.88 -16.23 -0.86
C GLU A 118 -4.86 -15.73 0.58
N MET A 119 -4.15 -14.64 0.84
CA MET A 119 -4.12 -14.04 2.17
C MET A 119 -5.51 -13.59 2.61
N LEU A 120 -6.25 -12.98 1.71
CA LEU A 120 -7.61 -12.51 2.00
C LEU A 120 -8.56 -13.69 2.20
N ALA A 121 -8.38 -14.77 1.46
CA ALA A 121 -9.20 -15.97 1.65
C ALA A 121 -9.01 -16.53 3.07
N ARG A 122 -7.79 -16.59 3.55
CA ARG A 122 -7.51 -17.04 4.91
C ARG A 122 -8.12 -16.12 5.96
N TRP A 123 -8.05 -14.81 5.72
CA TRP A 123 -8.68 -13.85 6.61
C TRP A 123 -10.19 -14.05 6.68
N ARG A 124 -10.83 -14.28 5.53
CA ARG A 124 -12.26 -14.49 5.46
C ARG A 124 -12.70 -15.79 6.14
N GLU A 125 -11.78 -16.76 6.25
CA GLU A 125 -12.02 -18.01 6.97
C GLU A 125 -11.87 -17.85 8.48
N GLY A 126 -11.55 -16.64 8.96
CA GLY A 126 -11.48 -16.36 10.38
C GLY A 126 -10.10 -16.13 10.96
N ALA A 127 -9.06 -16.13 10.13
CA ALA A 127 -7.72 -15.80 10.62
C ALA A 127 -7.67 -14.33 11.01
N ASP A 128 -7.19 -14.03 12.22
CA ASP A 128 -7.06 -12.64 12.67
C ASP A 128 -5.90 -11.93 12.00
N VAL A 129 -4.81 -12.65 11.79
CA VAL A 129 -3.61 -12.10 11.16
C VAL A 129 -3.12 -13.09 10.11
N VAL A 130 -2.89 -12.58 8.91
CA VAL A 130 -2.30 -13.36 7.84
C VAL A 130 -1.04 -12.65 7.40
N LEU A 131 0.10 -13.28 7.59
CA LEU A 131 1.38 -12.72 7.21
C LEU A 131 1.91 -13.46 6.00
N MET A 132 2.44 -12.69 5.05
CA MET A 132 3.15 -13.28 3.94
C MET A 132 4.54 -13.70 4.42
N GLN A 133 4.86 -14.98 4.26
CA GLN A 133 6.18 -15.47 4.59
C GLN A 133 7.02 -15.52 3.33
N ARG A 134 8.18 -14.88 3.40
CA ARG A 134 9.15 -14.96 2.32
C ARG A 134 9.76 -16.36 2.34
N ARG A 135 9.81 -16.96 1.18
CA ARG A 135 10.50 -18.24 0.99
C ARG A 135 11.85 -17.98 0.37
N ASP A 136 12.86 -18.43 1.03
CA ASP A 136 14.23 -18.30 0.54
C ASP A 136 14.51 -19.33 -0.56
#